data_b09058aa73ca28f48b1f672dac2e1511
#
_entry.id   b09058aa73ca28f48b1f672dac2e1511
#
_cell.length_a   1.000
_cell.length_b   1.000
_cell.length_c   1.000
_cell.angle_alpha   90.00
_cell.angle_beta   90.00
_cell.angle_gamma   90.00
#
_symmetry.space_group_name_H-M   'P 1'
#
loop_
_entity.id
_entity.type
_entity.pdbx_description
1 polymer ?
#
loop_
_entity_poly.entity_id
_entity_poly.type
_entity_poly.pdbx_seq_one_letter_code
_entity_poly.pdbx_strand_id
1 'polypeptide(L)'
;AQCALNNIKVFFAEDAITYDEQPTDFKASWKQRKRWSMGNIQCFKRYCGKLFTTYRKTGYIACLDMLLMFAAPFFQILTTILTIVLVLFRLFNVQLYDLFSYMYSYGILFFILTYIGSIILNIFVVKYNKRNVKDILSGIIFFGIFMLTWIPINFICAFKKDLVWEPIKHTRSMDIDDVK
;
A
#
# COMPACT_ATOMS: atom_id res chain seq x y z
N ALA A 1 4.18 -11.08 -11.71
CA ALA A 1 4.38 -10.61 -13.09
C ALA A 1 4.67 -11.77 -14.06
N GLN A 2 5.69 -12.60 -13.80
CA GLN A 2 6.06 -13.71 -14.70
C GLN A 2 4.90 -14.68 -14.95
N CYS A 3 4.17 -15.08 -13.89
CA CYS A 3 2.99 -15.94 -14.04
C CYS A 3 1.94 -15.29 -14.96
N ALA A 4 1.64 -14.00 -14.75
CA ALA A 4 0.69 -13.28 -15.59
C ALA A 4 1.14 -13.19 -17.06
N LEU A 5 2.42 -12.91 -17.32
CA LEU A 5 2.97 -12.84 -18.67
C LEU A 5 2.95 -14.19 -19.40
N ASN A 6 3.06 -15.30 -18.67
CA ASN A 6 3.03 -16.66 -19.21
C ASN A 6 1.65 -17.34 -19.10
N ASN A 7 0.61 -16.57 -18.78
CA ASN A 7 -0.77 -17.06 -18.61
C ASN A 7 -0.89 -18.21 -17.60
N ILE A 8 -0.04 -18.19 -16.57
CA ILE A 8 -0.07 -19.17 -15.48
C ILE A 8 -1.03 -18.66 -14.42
N LYS A 9 -2.06 -19.44 -14.12
CA LYS A 9 -3.01 -19.14 -13.05
C LYS A 9 -2.37 -19.39 -11.69
N VAL A 10 -2.55 -18.46 -10.77
CA VAL A 10 -2.14 -18.56 -9.38
C VAL A 10 -3.40 -18.76 -8.54
N PHE A 11 -3.40 -19.76 -7.68
CA PHE A 11 -4.53 -20.06 -6.79
C PHE A 11 -4.11 -19.86 -5.34
N PHE A 12 -5.07 -19.48 -4.53
CA PHE A 12 -4.93 -19.41 -3.08
C PHE A 12 -5.05 -20.83 -2.51
N ALA A 13 -4.11 -21.24 -1.66
CA ALA A 13 -4.13 -22.52 -0.94
C ALA A 13 -4.51 -22.23 0.52
N GLU A 14 -5.75 -22.52 0.88
CA GLU A 14 -6.33 -22.19 2.19
C GLU A 14 -5.63 -22.93 3.34
N ASP A 15 -5.20 -24.16 3.08
CA ASP A 15 -4.55 -25.02 4.08
C ASP A 15 -3.05 -24.73 4.25
N ALA A 16 -2.46 -23.89 3.40
CA ALA A 16 -1.04 -23.54 3.47
C ALA A 16 -0.83 -22.35 4.44
N ILE A 17 -0.67 -22.67 5.72
CA ILE A 17 -0.46 -21.68 6.78
C ILE A 17 1.03 -21.40 6.90
N THR A 18 1.41 -20.13 6.84
CA THR A 18 2.78 -19.67 7.07
C THR A 18 2.81 -18.70 8.25
N TYR A 19 3.87 -18.77 9.05
CA TYR A 19 4.10 -17.87 10.17
C TYR A 19 5.33 -17.01 9.86
N ASP A 20 5.20 -15.69 10.00
CA ASP A 20 6.27 -14.74 9.70
C ASP A 20 6.43 -13.74 10.84
N GLU A 21 7.67 -13.49 11.26
CA GLU A 21 7.98 -12.51 12.29
C GLU A 21 7.88 -11.10 11.71
N GLN A 22 6.92 -10.32 12.21
CA GLN A 22 6.75 -8.94 11.80
C GLN A 22 7.63 -7.98 12.61
N PRO A 23 8.09 -6.87 12.02
CA PRO A 23 8.87 -5.86 12.74
C PRO A 23 8.12 -5.33 13.97
N THR A 24 8.77 -5.35 15.12
CA THR A 24 8.20 -4.87 16.38
C THR A 24 8.40 -3.37 16.60
N ASP A 25 9.34 -2.76 15.87
CA ASP A 25 9.62 -1.32 15.97
C ASP A 25 9.32 -0.57 14.66
N PHE A 26 9.02 0.72 14.79
CA PHE A 26 8.69 1.57 13.64
C PHE A 26 9.83 1.70 12.63
N LYS A 27 11.08 1.74 13.09
CA LYS A 27 12.27 1.91 12.22
C LYS A 27 12.48 0.68 11.34
N ALA A 28 12.35 -0.52 11.91
CA ALA A 28 12.42 -1.78 11.17
C ALA A 28 11.25 -1.89 10.16
N SER A 29 10.03 -1.56 10.59
CA SER A 29 8.85 -1.50 9.72
C SER A 29 9.02 -0.48 8.58
N TRP A 30 9.59 0.69 8.84
CA TRP A 30 9.91 1.69 7.82
C TRP A 30 10.90 1.15 6.78
N LYS A 31 11.98 0.52 7.24
CA LYS A 31 12.98 -0.11 6.35
C LYS A 31 12.35 -1.21 5.48
N GLN A 32 11.50 -2.06 6.05
CA GLN A 32 10.79 -3.13 5.34
C GLN A 32 9.88 -2.56 4.23
N ARG A 33 9.03 -1.60 4.57
CA ARG A 33 8.12 -0.96 3.61
C ARG A 33 8.84 -0.21 2.50
N LYS A 34 9.98 0.43 2.83
CA LYS A 34 10.85 1.07 1.84
C LYS A 34 11.39 0.06 0.82
N ARG A 35 11.77 -1.16 1.25
CA ARG A 35 12.18 -2.23 0.33
C ARG A 35 11.03 -2.67 -0.56
N TRP A 36 9.81 -2.82 -0.02
CA TRP A 36 8.63 -3.18 -0.78
C TRP A 36 8.27 -2.12 -1.83
N SER A 37 8.28 -0.85 -1.45
CA SER A 37 8.04 0.25 -2.38
C SER A 37 9.08 0.27 -3.53
N MET A 38 10.36 0.13 -3.20
CA MET A 38 11.41 0.06 -4.22
C MET A 38 11.24 -1.15 -5.14
N GLY A 39 10.90 -2.32 -4.58
CA GLY A 39 10.60 -3.52 -5.37
C GLY A 39 9.45 -3.29 -6.34
N ASN A 40 8.38 -2.65 -5.92
CA ASN A 40 7.25 -2.29 -6.80
C ASN A 40 7.68 -1.35 -7.93
N ILE A 41 8.47 -0.32 -7.63
CA ILE A 41 8.98 0.64 -8.63
C ILE A 41 9.90 -0.06 -9.65
N GLN A 42 10.77 -0.96 -9.18
CA GLN A 42 11.65 -1.74 -10.07
C GLN A 42 10.84 -2.70 -10.95
N CYS A 43 9.85 -3.37 -10.38
CA CYS A 43 8.93 -4.23 -11.12
C CYS A 43 8.13 -3.45 -12.16
N PHE A 44 7.63 -2.25 -11.81
CA PHE A 44 6.97 -1.37 -12.75
C PHE A 44 7.87 -1.05 -13.93
N LYS A 45 9.08 -0.53 -13.68
CA LYS A 45 10.04 -0.18 -14.74
C LYS A 45 10.38 -1.37 -15.65
N ARG A 46 10.48 -2.57 -15.08
CA ARG A 46 10.88 -3.78 -15.83
C ARG A 46 9.75 -4.41 -16.61
N TYR A 47 8.52 -4.39 -16.10
CA TYR A 47 7.43 -5.21 -16.59
C TYR A 47 6.25 -4.42 -17.17
N CYS A 48 6.09 -3.11 -16.89
CA CYS A 48 4.89 -2.37 -17.28
C CYS A 48 4.58 -2.45 -18.78
N GLY A 49 5.57 -2.23 -19.63
CA GLY A 49 5.39 -2.31 -21.08
C GLY A 49 4.99 -3.71 -21.58
N LYS A 50 5.61 -4.75 -21.00
CA LYS A 50 5.30 -6.15 -21.36
C LYS A 50 3.90 -6.53 -20.88
N LEU A 51 3.52 -6.19 -19.65
CA LEU A 51 2.20 -6.46 -19.09
C LEU A 51 1.09 -5.76 -19.88
N PHE A 52 1.30 -4.48 -20.22
CA PHE A 52 0.35 -3.72 -21.04
C PHE A 52 0.18 -4.32 -22.45
N THR A 53 1.29 -4.66 -23.10
CA THR A 53 1.26 -5.26 -24.45
C THR A 53 0.58 -6.63 -24.42
N THR A 54 0.88 -7.47 -23.42
CA THR A 54 0.26 -8.78 -23.27
C THR A 54 -1.23 -8.64 -22.99
N TYR A 55 -1.64 -7.73 -22.10
CA TYR A 55 -3.05 -7.45 -21.85
C TYR A 55 -3.79 -7.04 -23.14
N ARG A 56 -3.22 -6.12 -23.92
CA ARG A 56 -3.84 -5.68 -25.19
C ARG A 56 -3.99 -6.79 -26.23
N LYS A 57 -3.07 -7.76 -26.23
CA LYS A 57 -3.09 -8.88 -27.18
C LYS A 57 -4.01 -10.01 -26.75
N THR A 58 -4.06 -10.31 -25.47
CA THR A 58 -4.73 -11.52 -24.94
C THR A 58 -6.01 -11.24 -24.16
N GLY A 59 -6.24 -9.98 -23.72
CA GLY A 59 -7.31 -9.64 -22.79
C GLY A 59 -7.13 -10.20 -21.37
N TYR A 60 -5.95 -10.78 -21.05
CA TYR A 60 -5.75 -11.46 -19.77
C TYR A 60 -5.68 -10.47 -18.60
N ILE A 61 -6.73 -10.42 -17.82
CA ILE A 61 -6.97 -9.44 -16.74
C ILE A 61 -5.85 -9.43 -15.69
N ALA A 62 -5.22 -10.59 -15.39
CA ALA A 62 -4.12 -10.62 -14.43
C ALA A 62 -2.92 -9.74 -14.83
N CYS A 63 -2.73 -9.48 -16.13
CA CYS A 63 -1.71 -8.55 -16.59
C CYS A 63 -2.06 -7.10 -16.23
N LEU A 64 -3.34 -6.73 -16.34
CA LEU A 64 -3.83 -5.39 -15.96
C LEU A 64 -3.77 -5.21 -14.44
N ASP A 65 -4.20 -6.20 -13.68
CA ASP A 65 -4.14 -6.20 -12.21
C ASP A 65 -2.71 -6.00 -11.71
N MET A 66 -1.76 -6.78 -12.22
CA MET A 66 -0.34 -6.61 -11.91
C MET A 66 0.22 -5.24 -12.31
N LEU A 67 -0.21 -4.71 -13.45
CA LEU A 67 0.20 -3.38 -13.89
C LEU A 67 -0.29 -2.29 -12.93
N LEU A 68 -1.56 -2.34 -12.53
CA LEU A 68 -2.15 -1.39 -11.58
C LEU A 68 -1.50 -1.49 -10.20
N MET A 69 -1.22 -2.71 -9.73
CA MET A 69 -0.53 -2.94 -8.46
C MET A 69 0.87 -2.30 -8.45
N PHE A 70 1.66 -2.48 -9.50
CA PHE A 70 2.98 -1.87 -9.59
C PHE A 70 2.94 -0.35 -9.84
N ALA A 71 1.86 0.16 -10.44
CA ALA A 71 1.65 1.59 -10.66
C ALA A 71 1.16 2.34 -9.41
N ALA A 72 0.63 1.65 -8.40
CA ALA A 72 0.04 2.24 -7.21
C ALA A 72 0.92 3.30 -6.50
N PRO A 73 2.25 3.11 -6.30
CA PRO A 73 3.11 4.13 -5.70
C PRO A 73 3.15 5.43 -6.51
N PHE A 74 3.10 5.34 -7.83
CA PHE A 74 3.12 6.53 -8.71
C PHE A 74 1.79 7.28 -8.65
N PHE A 75 0.66 6.57 -8.63
CA PHE A 75 -0.66 7.20 -8.43
C PHE A 75 -0.75 7.89 -7.07
N GLN A 76 -0.22 7.28 -6.01
CA GLN A 76 -0.19 7.91 -4.70
C GLN A 76 0.67 9.20 -4.69
N ILE A 77 1.83 9.19 -5.32
CA ILE A 77 2.68 10.39 -5.44
C ILE A 77 1.96 11.48 -6.23
N LEU A 78 1.37 11.11 -7.39
CA LEU A 78 0.64 12.05 -8.25
C LEU A 78 -0.53 12.70 -7.50
N THR A 79 -1.36 11.92 -6.83
CA THR A 79 -2.50 12.44 -6.05
C THR A 79 -2.04 13.32 -4.89
N THR A 80 -0.92 12.97 -4.23
CA THR A 80 -0.34 13.80 -3.17
C THR A 80 0.14 15.15 -3.69
N ILE A 81 0.87 15.16 -4.83
CA ILE A 81 1.32 16.40 -5.46
C ILE A 81 0.12 17.26 -5.86
N LEU A 82 -0.89 16.66 -6.51
CA LEU A 82 -2.09 17.37 -6.91
C LEU A 82 -2.80 17.99 -5.71
N THR A 83 -2.95 17.25 -4.61
CA THR A 83 -3.54 17.75 -3.37
C THR A 83 -2.76 18.94 -2.81
N ILE A 84 -1.42 18.88 -2.78
CA ILE A 84 -0.57 19.97 -2.32
C ILE A 84 -0.78 21.22 -3.21
N VAL A 85 -0.77 21.04 -4.53
CA VAL A 85 -1.00 22.14 -5.48
C VAL A 85 -2.37 22.80 -5.27
N LEU A 86 -3.43 22.00 -5.08
CA LEU A 86 -4.77 22.51 -4.81
C LEU A 86 -4.84 23.30 -3.49
N VAL A 87 -4.17 22.81 -2.44
CA VAL A 87 -4.09 23.51 -1.15
C VAL A 87 -3.34 24.84 -1.31
N LEU A 88 -2.24 24.87 -2.06
CA LEU A 88 -1.49 26.10 -2.32
C LEU A 88 -2.34 27.12 -3.10
N PHE A 89 -3.06 26.72 -4.14
CA PHE A 89 -3.97 27.62 -4.87
C PHE A 89 -5.03 28.24 -3.95
N ARG A 90 -5.55 27.47 -3.01
CA ARG A 90 -6.48 28.00 -2.01
C ARG A 90 -5.82 29.05 -1.09
N LEU A 91 -4.60 28.78 -0.63
CA LEU A 91 -3.88 29.71 0.27
C LEU A 91 -3.55 31.03 -0.42
N PHE A 92 -3.31 31.05 -1.73
CA PHE A 92 -3.00 32.23 -2.52
C PHE A 92 -4.22 32.92 -3.15
N ASN A 93 -5.46 32.59 -2.74
CA ASN A 93 -6.71 33.21 -3.19
C ASN A 93 -6.84 33.32 -4.73
N VAL A 94 -6.38 32.31 -5.46
CA VAL A 94 -6.58 32.27 -6.91
C VAL A 94 -8.07 32.08 -7.22
N GLN A 95 -8.62 32.85 -8.14
CA GLN A 95 -10.08 32.89 -8.49
C GLN A 95 -10.69 31.56 -8.98
N LEU A 96 -9.96 30.48 -9.05
CA LEU A 96 -10.46 29.12 -9.23
C LEU A 96 -11.10 28.55 -7.95
N TYR A 97 -11.37 29.42 -6.98
CA TYR A 97 -11.80 29.12 -5.61
C TYR A 97 -13.04 28.25 -5.52
N ASP A 98 -14.08 28.50 -6.32
CA ASP A 98 -15.36 27.83 -6.13
C ASP A 98 -15.29 26.34 -6.50
N LEU A 99 -14.72 26.00 -7.66
CA LEU A 99 -14.57 24.61 -8.08
C LEU A 99 -13.69 23.81 -7.12
N PHE A 100 -12.58 24.40 -6.67
CA PHE A 100 -11.65 23.75 -5.75
C PHE A 100 -12.16 23.70 -4.31
N SER A 101 -13.00 24.64 -3.89
CA SER A 101 -13.67 24.60 -2.57
C SER A 101 -14.58 23.40 -2.43
N TYR A 102 -15.37 23.09 -3.46
CA TYR A 102 -16.18 21.86 -3.50
C TYR A 102 -15.31 20.60 -3.45
N MET A 103 -14.28 20.50 -4.29
CA MET A 103 -13.37 19.36 -4.29
C MET A 103 -12.66 19.15 -2.94
N TYR A 104 -12.28 20.23 -2.26
CA TYR A 104 -11.65 20.16 -0.95
C TYR A 104 -12.62 19.68 0.14
N SER A 105 -13.84 20.20 0.16
CA SER A 105 -14.86 19.82 1.14
C SER A 105 -15.29 18.36 0.97
N TYR A 106 -15.50 17.92 -0.25
CA TYR A 106 -15.77 16.51 -0.55
C TYR A 106 -14.56 15.61 -0.29
N GLY A 107 -13.33 16.10 -0.50
CA GLY A 107 -12.10 15.39 -0.19
C GLY A 107 -11.94 15.11 1.30
N ILE A 108 -12.24 16.10 2.16
CA ILE A 108 -12.25 15.91 3.62
C ILE A 108 -13.31 14.90 4.03
N LEU A 109 -14.53 15.04 3.52
CA LEU A 109 -15.61 14.10 3.81
C LEU A 109 -15.23 12.68 3.39
N PHE A 110 -14.69 12.52 2.18
CA PHE A 110 -14.21 11.23 1.68
C PHE A 110 -13.10 10.66 2.55
N PHE A 111 -12.15 11.48 3.00
CA PHE A 111 -11.09 11.05 3.92
C PHE A 111 -11.66 10.56 5.26
N ILE A 112 -12.62 11.30 5.84
CA ILE A 112 -13.28 10.90 7.10
C ILE A 112 -14.04 9.57 6.90
N LEU A 113 -14.80 9.44 5.83
CA LEU A 113 -15.57 8.23 5.54
C LEU A 113 -14.65 7.02 5.31
N THR A 114 -13.55 7.18 4.57
CA THR A 114 -12.58 6.11 4.36
C THR A 114 -11.84 5.72 5.65
N TYR A 115 -11.54 6.70 6.51
CA TYR A 115 -10.93 6.44 7.80
C TYR A 115 -11.88 5.66 8.74
N ILE A 116 -13.14 6.07 8.84
CA ILE A 116 -14.17 5.35 9.60
C ILE A 116 -14.38 3.94 8.99
N GLY A 117 -14.47 3.83 7.67
CA GLY A 117 -14.59 2.56 6.97
C GLY A 117 -13.41 1.61 7.26
N SER A 118 -12.19 2.15 7.34
CA SER A 118 -11.01 1.36 7.69
C SER A 118 -11.09 0.82 9.14
N ILE A 119 -11.57 1.61 10.09
CA ILE A 119 -11.78 1.18 11.47
C ILE A 119 -12.80 0.04 11.53
N ILE A 120 -13.94 0.21 10.84
CA ILE A 120 -15.01 -0.82 10.80
C ILE A 120 -14.47 -2.11 10.19
N LEU A 121 -13.75 -2.03 9.07
CA LEU A 121 -13.14 -3.18 8.41
C LEU A 121 -12.14 -3.88 9.33
N ASN A 122 -11.27 -3.14 9.99
CA ASN A 122 -10.30 -3.70 10.93
C ASN A 122 -10.98 -4.41 12.11
N ILE A 123 -12.04 -3.83 12.67
CA ILE A 123 -12.85 -4.49 13.73
C ILE A 123 -13.45 -5.79 13.21
N PHE A 124 -13.99 -5.77 11.97
CA PHE A 124 -14.55 -6.98 11.35
C PHE A 124 -13.48 -8.07 11.19
N VAL A 125 -12.31 -7.75 10.64
CA VAL A 125 -11.20 -8.70 10.44
C VAL A 125 -10.73 -9.28 11.76
N VAL A 126 -10.60 -8.45 12.81
CA VAL A 126 -10.18 -8.92 14.15
C VAL A 126 -11.19 -9.89 14.74
N LYS A 127 -12.49 -9.58 14.64
CA LYS A 127 -13.57 -10.47 15.11
C LYS A 127 -13.62 -11.76 14.28
N TYR A 128 -13.47 -11.67 12.97
CA TYR A 128 -13.43 -12.85 12.09
C TYR A 128 -12.32 -13.81 12.49
N ASN A 129 -11.15 -13.29 12.85
CA ASN A 129 -10.02 -14.07 13.36
C ASN A 129 -10.17 -14.47 14.85
N LYS A 130 -11.34 -14.32 15.44
CA LYS A 130 -11.66 -14.68 16.85
C LYS A 130 -10.73 -14.02 17.86
N ARG A 131 -10.17 -12.84 17.54
CA ARG A 131 -9.33 -12.06 18.46
C ARG A 131 -10.16 -11.02 19.20
N ASN A 132 -9.70 -10.66 20.41
CA ASN A 132 -10.36 -9.63 21.20
C ASN A 132 -9.99 -8.24 20.69
N VAL A 133 -11.00 -7.45 20.30
CA VAL A 133 -10.82 -6.09 19.78
C VAL A 133 -10.17 -5.16 20.81
N LYS A 134 -10.43 -5.35 22.11
CA LYS A 134 -9.89 -4.48 23.17
C LYS A 134 -8.37 -4.53 23.24
N ASP A 135 -7.77 -5.70 22.99
CA ASP A 135 -6.32 -5.92 23.12
C ASP A 135 -5.51 -5.18 22.03
N ILE A 136 -6.15 -4.89 20.88
CA ILE A 136 -5.52 -4.24 19.73
C ILE A 136 -6.25 -2.97 19.28
N LEU A 137 -7.08 -2.40 20.16
CA LEU A 137 -7.91 -1.22 19.85
C LEU A 137 -7.07 -0.03 19.36
N SER A 138 -5.93 0.23 20.00
CA SER A 138 -4.99 1.29 19.57
C SER A 138 -4.48 1.04 18.15
N GLY A 139 -4.10 -0.20 17.83
CA GLY A 139 -3.69 -0.59 16.48
C GLY A 139 -4.78 -0.33 15.44
N ILE A 140 -6.03 -0.67 15.76
CA ILE A 140 -7.19 -0.43 14.88
C ILE A 140 -7.38 1.07 14.61
N ILE A 141 -7.36 1.89 15.66
CA ILE A 141 -7.57 3.34 15.55
C ILE A 141 -6.42 3.99 14.76
N PHE A 142 -5.17 3.69 15.11
CA PHE A 142 -4.02 4.34 14.49
C PHE A 142 -3.59 3.73 13.15
N PHE A 143 -4.21 2.63 12.70
CA PHE A 143 -3.86 1.98 11.44
C PHE A 143 -3.94 2.93 10.24
N GLY A 144 -5.00 3.72 10.13
CA GLY A 144 -5.16 4.69 9.05
C GLY A 144 -4.04 5.74 9.04
N ILE A 145 -3.65 6.25 10.21
CA ILE A 145 -2.53 7.19 10.35
C ILE A 145 -1.20 6.52 10.00
N PHE A 146 -1.01 5.28 10.45
CA PHE A 146 0.18 4.50 10.08
C PHE A 146 0.29 4.32 8.56
N MET A 147 -0.82 4.10 7.86
CA MET A 147 -0.85 3.97 6.41
C MET A 147 -0.42 5.25 5.68
N LEU A 148 -0.63 6.44 6.25
CA LEU A 148 -0.14 7.70 5.66
C LEU A 148 1.39 7.74 5.55
N THR A 149 2.10 6.97 6.34
CA THR A 149 3.57 6.87 6.26
C THR A 149 4.08 6.25 4.96
N TRP A 150 3.21 5.59 4.15
CA TRP A 150 3.55 5.15 2.81
C TRP A 150 3.82 6.32 1.84
N ILE A 151 3.21 7.49 2.08
CA ILE A 151 3.40 8.68 1.22
C ILE A 151 4.89 9.07 1.17
N PRO A 152 5.55 9.42 2.29
CA PRO A 152 6.96 9.78 2.27
C PRO A 152 7.86 8.61 1.83
N ILE A 153 7.49 7.36 2.14
CA ILE A 153 8.26 6.18 1.70
C ILE A 153 8.26 6.10 0.18
N ASN A 154 7.09 6.16 -0.46
CA ASN A 154 6.96 6.08 -1.92
C ASN A 154 7.67 7.25 -2.59
N PHE A 155 7.56 8.47 -2.01
CA PHE A 155 8.25 9.65 -2.51
C PHE A 155 9.77 9.46 -2.50
N ILE A 156 10.34 9.05 -1.38
CA ILE A 156 11.78 8.77 -1.26
C ILE A 156 12.23 7.70 -2.25
N CYS A 157 11.45 6.63 -2.42
CA CYS A 157 11.79 5.52 -3.30
C CYS A 157 11.72 5.89 -4.79
N ALA A 158 10.82 6.79 -5.18
CA ALA A 158 10.69 7.23 -6.57
C ALA A 158 11.96 7.95 -7.09
N PHE A 159 12.67 8.66 -6.21
CA PHE A 159 13.86 9.44 -6.55
C PHE A 159 15.19 8.72 -6.22
N LYS A 160 15.16 7.61 -5.48
CA LYS A 160 16.35 6.80 -5.23
C LYS A 160 16.59 5.82 -6.38
N LYS A 161 17.85 5.74 -6.83
CA LYS A 161 18.24 4.78 -7.87
C LYS A 161 18.45 3.37 -7.31
N ASP A 162 19.08 3.26 -6.15
CA ASP A 162 19.43 1.97 -5.55
C ASP A 162 19.14 1.95 -4.06
N LEU A 163 18.70 0.81 -3.57
CA LEU A 163 18.61 0.49 -2.15
C LEU A 163 19.60 -0.65 -1.86
N VAL A 164 20.53 -0.39 -0.98
CA VAL A 164 21.34 -1.45 -0.39
C VAL A 164 20.40 -2.34 0.43
N TRP A 165 20.42 -3.63 0.14
CA TRP A 165 19.63 -4.61 0.86
C TRP A 165 20.25 -4.81 2.25
N GLU A 166 19.52 -4.46 3.29
CA GLU A 166 19.89 -4.73 4.68
C GLU A 166 18.93 -5.79 5.23
N PRO A 167 19.42 -6.90 5.78
CA PRO A 167 18.58 -7.90 6.41
C PRO A 167 17.88 -7.31 7.65
N ILE A 168 16.65 -7.73 7.90
CA ILE A 168 15.98 -7.47 9.18
C ILE A 168 16.49 -8.49 10.17
N LYS A 169 16.93 -8.03 11.35
CA LYS A 169 17.31 -8.93 12.43
C LYS A 169 16.05 -9.61 12.97
N HIS A 170 16.01 -10.93 12.89
CA HIS A 170 15.02 -11.73 13.57
C HIS A 170 15.43 -11.86 15.04
N THR A 171 14.50 -11.66 15.96
CA THR A 171 14.75 -11.65 17.41
C THR A 171 14.16 -12.88 18.09
N ARG A 172 13.29 -13.62 17.40
CA ARG A 172 12.68 -14.85 17.90
C ARG A 172 12.92 -16.00 16.91
N SER A 173 13.48 -17.09 17.39
CA SER A 173 13.38 -18.40 16.76
C SER A 173 12.34 -19.20 17.54
N MET A 174 11.22 -19.53 16.92
CA MET A 174 10.23 -20.45 17.49
C MET A 174 10.26 -21.73 16.67
N ASP A 175 10.23 -22.87 17.35
CA ASP A 175 10.06 -24.13 16.65
C ASP A 175 8.61 -24.24 16.14
N ILE A 176 8.41 -24.99 15.06
CA ILE A 176 7.08 -25.11 14.43
C ILE A 176 6.06 -25.73 15.40
N ASP A 177 6.54 -26.55 16.33
CA ASP A 177 5.73 -27.21 17.36
C ASP A 177 5.27 -26.26 18.49
N ASP A 178 5.92 -25.08 18.64
CA ASP A 178 5.59 -24.08 19.64
C ASP A 178 4.55 -23.04 19.14
N VAL A 179 4.20 -23.12 17.85
CA VAL A 179 3.23 -22.21 17.21
C VAL A 179 1.86 -22.87 17.22
N LYS A 180 1.12 -22.71 18.33
CA LYS A 180 -0.28 -23.16 18.47
C LYS A 180 -1.25 -21.98 18.43
#